data_fec3e7794a7824a452b7a4ff6122db3e
#
_entry.id   fec3e7794a7824a452b7a4ff6122db3e
#
_cell.length_a   1.000
_cell.length_b   1.000
_cell.length_c   1.000
_cell.angle_alpha   90.00
_cell.angle_beta   90.00
_cell.angle_gamma   90.00
#
_symmetry.space_group_name_H-M   'P 1'
#
loop_
_entity.id
_entity.type
_entity.pdbx_description
1 polymer ?
#
loop_
_entity_poly.entity_id
_entity_poly.type
_entity_poly.pdbx_seq_one_letter_code
_entity_poly.pdbx_strand_id
1 'polypeptide(L)'
;MATIGVITIEMRVDDSRSLKDKRHFVRSLKDRLRKRHNVAVAEIDYQDQWQRALLAAVTVSSSRGVAERTLELVEKDASLLLGR
;
A
#
# COMPACT_ATOMS: atom_id res chain seq x y z
N MET A 1 11.40 -11.21 -20.45
CA MET A 1 12.05 -11.16 -19.13
C MET A 1 11.16 -10.38 -18.16
N ALA A 2 11.09 -10.79 -16.92
CA ALA A 2 10.20 -10.15 -15.95
C ALA A 2 10.87 -8.94 -15.27
N THR A 3 10.09 -7.90 -15.05
CA THR A 3 10.46 -6.76 -14.21
C THR A 3 9.69 -6.85 -12.91
N ILE A 4 10.38 -6.71 -11.78
CA ILE A 4 9.77 -6.64 -10.46
C ILE A 4 9.97 -5.24 -9.93
N GLY A 5 8.89 -4.61 -9.49
CA GLY A 5 8.94 -3.28 -8.89
C GLY A 5 8.42 -3.31 -7.47
N VAL A 6 9.02 -2.51 -6.59
CA VAL A 6 8.63 -2.40 -5.19
C VAL A 6 8.57 -0.94 -4.79
N ILE A 7 7.52 -0.56 -4.08
CA ILE A 7 7.47 0.73 -3.37
C ILE A 7 7.10 0.48 -1.91
N THR A 8 7.54 1.38 -1.04
CA THR A 8 7.09 1.43 0.35
C THR A 8 6.24 2.67 0.56
N ILE A 9 5.20 2.53 1.37
CA ILE A 9 4.28 3.61 1.70
C ILE A 9 4.24 3.72 3.22
N GLU A 10 4.84 4.76 3.76
CA GLU A 10 4.71 5.08 5.17
C GLU A 10 3.49 5.97 5.36
N MET A 11 2.63 5.63 6.32
CA MET A 11 1.41 6.37 6.53
C MET A 11 1.15 6.63 8.00
N ARG A 12 0.43 7.72 8.28
CA ARG A 12 -0.14 8.02 9.58
C ARG A 12 -1.63 7.80 9.53
N VAL A 13 -2.15 7.16 10.57
CA VAL A 13 -3.58 6.88 10.73
C VAL A 13 -4.05 7.63 11.97
N ASP A 14 -4.14 8.95 11.84
CA ASP A 14 -4.35 9.86 12.98
C ASP A 14 -5.67 9.61 13.71
N ASP A 15 -6.70 9.12 13.01
CA ASP A 15 -8.00 8.81 13.57
C ASP A 15 -8.06 7.47 14.29
N SER A 16 -7.02 6.66 14.17
CA SER A 16 -6.97 5.36 14.82
C SER A 16 -6.79 5.52 16.32
N ARG A 17 -7.59 4.79 17.09
CA ARG A 17 -7.57 4.82 18.57
C ARG A 17 -7.19 3.49 19.19
N SER A 18 -6.90 2.50 18.37
CA SER A 18 -6.51 1.16 18.82
C SER A 18 -5.82 0.42 17.69
N LEU A 19 -5.16 -0.69 18.04
CA LEU A 19 -4.61 -1.60 17.02
C LEU A 19 -5.72 -2.20 16.16
N LYS A 20 -6.90 -2.45 16.74
CA LYS A 20 -8.05 -2.96 15.99
C LYS A 20 -8.48 -1.98 14.90
N ASP A 21 -8.60 -0.70 15.23
CA ASP A 21 -8.94 0.35 14.27
C ASP A 21 -7.92 0.42 13.14
N LYS A 22 -6.64 0.42 13.50
CA LYS A 22 -5.57 0.47 12.51
C LYS A 22 -5.60 -0.76 11.60
N ARG A 23 -5.74 -1.96 12.15
CA ARG A 23 -5.80 -3.19 11.36
C ARG A 23 -6.95 -3.18 10.37
N HIS A 24 -8.10 -2.68 10.81
CA HIS A 24 -9.26 -2.54 9.94
C HIS A 24 -8.98 -1.60 8.78
N PHE A 25 -8.42 -0.44 9.07
CA PHE A 25 -8.06 0.55 8.05
C PHE A 25 -7.02 -0.01 7.06
N VAL A 26 -5.95 -0.61 7.58
CA VAL A 26 -4.87 -1.17 6.76
C VAL A 26 -5.39 -2.30 5.88
N ARG A 27 -6.26 -3.16 6.42
CA ARG A 27 -6.88 -4.24 5.64
C ARG A 27 -7.71 -3.70 4.49
N SER A 28 -8.54 -2.69 4.76
CA SER A 28 -9.36 -2.05 3.73
C SER A 28 -8.51 -1.44 2.63
N LEU A 29 -7.45 -0.74 3.00
CA LEU A 29 -6.53 -0.13 2.05
C LEU A 29 -5.83 -1.19 1.19
N LYS A 30 -5.30 -2.24 1.82
CA LYS A 30 -4.65 -3.34 1.08
C LYS A 30 -5.60 -4.00 0.09
N ASP A 31 -6.83 -4.29 0.53
CA ASP A 31 -7.82 -4.94 -0.31
C ASP A 31 -8.17 -4.06 -1.52
N ARG A 32 -8.30 -2.76 -1.31
CA ARG A 32 -8.62 -1.82 -2.37
C ARG A 32 -7.48 -1.71 -3.38
N LEU A 33 -6.24 -1.64 -2.91
CA LEU A 33 -5.08 -1.58 -3.81
C LEU A 33 -4.95 -2.86 -4.63
N ARG A 34 -5.16 -4.03 -4.01
CA ARG A 34 -5.11 -5.32 -4.70
C ARG A 34 -6.21 -5.49 -5.74
N LYS A 35 -7.39 -4.95 -5.48
CA LYS A 35 -8.51 -5.03 -6.44
C LYS A 35 -8.30 -4.15 -7.67
N ARG A 36 -7.63 -3.01 -7.49
CA ARG A 36 -7.46 -2.02 -8.54
C ARG A 36 -6.19 -2.18 -9.35
N HIS A 37 -5.18 -2.79 -8.77
CA HIS A 37 -3.84 -2.84 -9.34
C HIS A 37 -3.26 -4.24 -9.25
N ASN A 38 -2.36 -4.56 -10.17
CA ASN A 38 -1.64 -5.83 -10.15
C ASN A 38 -0.50 -5.77 -9.13
N VAL A 39 -0.84 -5.85 -7.85
CA VAL A 39 0.13 -5.76 -6.76
C VAL A 39 -0.18 -6.75 -5.64
N ALA A 40 0.88 -7.20 -4.98
CA ALA A 40 0.81 -7.79 -3.65
C ALA A 40 1.15 -6.69 -2.64
N VAL A 41 0.42 -6.61 -1.54
CA VAL A 41 0.61 -5.57 -0.53
C VAL A 41 0.70 -6.21 0.85
N ALA A 42 1.65 -5.76 1.65
CA ALA A 42 1.80 -6.22 3.03
C ALA A 42 2.19 -5.06 3.94
N GLU A 43 1.76 -5.12 5.19
CA GLU A 43 2.28 -4.26 6.25
C GLU A 43 3.60 -4.86 6.72
N ILE A 44 4.69 -4.09 6.67
CA ILE A 44 6.03 -4.62 6.92
C ILE A 44 6.69 -4.06 8.18
N ASP A 45 6.14 -3.03 8.78
CA ASP A 45 6.66 -2.46 10.03
C ASP A 45 5.57 -1.69 10.77
N TYR A 46 5.86 -1.34 12.01
CA TYR A 46 4.98 -0.59 12.92
C TYR A 46 3.68 -1.33 13.28
N GLN A 47 3.71 -2.66 13.25
CA GLN A 47 2.53 -3.47 13.50
C GLN A 47 1.90 -3.21 14.89
N ASP A 48 2.72 -2.81 15.87
CA ASP A 48 2.27 -2.55 17.25
C ASP A 48 1.85 -1.11 17.48
N GLN A 49 1.94 -0.24 16.48
CA GLN A 49 1.58 1.17 16.61
C GLN A 49 0.20 1.43 16.04
N TRP A 50 -0.62 2.21 16.73
CA TRP A 50 -2.01 2.47 16.33
C TRP A 50 -2.12 3.45 15.17
N GLN A 51 -1.20 4.40 15.12
CA GLN A 51 -1.33 5.57 14.25
C GLN A 51 -0.25 5.63 13.18
N ARG A 52 0.44 4.52 12.97
CA ARG A 52 1.51 4.45 12.00
C ARG A 52 1.53 3.08 11.34
N ALA A 53 1.77 3.05 10.05
CA ALA A 53 1.95 1.82 9.29
C ALA A 53 2.98 2.01 8.19
N LEU A 54 3.72 0.96 7.89
CA LEU A 54 4.60 0.92 6.73
C LEU A 54 4.16 -0.25 5.85
N LEU A 55 3.70 0.06 4.65
CA LEU A 55 3.29 -0.94 3.67
C LEU A 55 4.34 -1.07 2.59
N ALA A 56 4.44 -2.26 2.03
CA ALA A 56 5.17 -2.48 0.77
C ALA A 56 4.19 -2.99 -0.27
N ALA A 57 4.31 -2.49 -1.49
CA ALA A 57 3.57 -2.98 -2.65
C ALA A 57 4.56 -3.47 -3.69
N VAL A 58 4.30 -4.65 -4.25
CA VAL A 58 5.17 -5.30 -5.24
C VAL A 58 4.35 -5.61 -6.48
N THR A 59 4.89 -5.29 -7.64
CA THR A 59 4.30 -5.65 -8.91
C THR A 59 5.29 -6.43 -9.77
N VAL A 60 4.77 -7.20 -10.70
CA VAL A 60 5.56 -7.91 -11.69
C VAL A 60 4.95 -7.69 -13.07
N SER A 61 5.78 -7.48 -14.06
CA SER A 61 5.34 -7.30 -15.44
C SER A 61 6.44 -7.73 -16.41
N SER A 62 6.08 -8.10 -17.61
CA SER A 62 7.06 -8.30 -18.70
C SER A 62 7.56 -6.97 -19.23
N SER A 63 6.90 -5.86 -18.92
CA SER A 63 7.23 -4.51 -19.35
C SER A 63 7.63 -3.64 -18.16
N ARG A 64 8.83 -3.07 -18.22
CA ARG A 64 9.30 -2.13 -17.20
C ARG A 64 8.40 -0.89 -17.12
N GLY A 65 7.97 -0.36 -18.25
CA GLY A 65 7.09 0.79 -18.30
C GLY A 65 5.76 0.52 -17.61
N VAL A 66 5.19 -0.67 -17.82
CA VAL A 66 3.94 -1.07 -17.15
C VAL A 66 4.15 -1.21 -15.64
N ALA A 67 5.26 -1.82 -15.21
CA ALA A 67 5.57 -1.96 -13.79
C ALA A 67 5.70 -0.59 -13.11
N GLU A 68 6.44 0.32 -13.72
CA GLU A 68 6.61 1.69 -13.19
C GLU A 68 5.27 2.42 -13.11
N ARG A 69 4.46 2.33 -14.15
CA ARG A 69 3.14 2.97 -14.19
C ARG A 69 2.21 2.41 -13.12
N THR A 70 2.22 1.10 -12.92
CA THR A 70 1.42 0.45 -11.89
C THR A 70 1.77 1.00 -10.50
N LEU A 71 3.06 1.11 -10.19
CA LEU A 71 3.49 1.60 -8.88
C LEU A 71 3.17 3.09 -8.68
N GLU A 72 3.29 3.91 -9.72
CA GLU A 72 2.87 5.32 -9.68
C GLU A 72 1.38 5.44 -9.35
N LEU A 73 0.54 4.62 -9.99
CA LEU A 73 -0.90 4.63 -9.76
C LEU A 73 -1.26 4.11 -8.37
N VAL A 74 -0.53 3.13 -7.86
CA VAL A 74 -0.71 2.62 -6.48
C VAL A 74 -0.40 3.72 -5.48
N GLU A 75 0.71 4.43 -5.64
CA GLU A 75 1.08 5.52 -4.75
C GLU A 75 0.05 6.64 -4.76
N LYS A 76 -0.42 7.02 -5.94
CA LYS A 76 -1.46 8.04 -6.10
C LYS A 76 -2.77 7.62 -5.45
N ASP A 77 -3.20 6.38 -5.70
CA ASP A 77 -4.44 5.84 -5.15
C ASP A 77 -4.37 5.76 -3.62
N ALA A 78 -3.25 5.31 -3.07
CA ALA A 78 -3.03 5.28 -1.62
C ALA A 78 -3.10 6.69 -1.01
N SER A 79 -2.50 7.69 -1.65
CA SER A 79 -2.56 9.08 -1.19
C SER A 79 -3.98 9.61 -1.17
N LEU A 80 -4.77 9.30 -2.20
CA LEU A 80 -6.19 9.71 -2.24
C LEU A 80 -6.99 9.05 -1.14
N LEU A 81 -6.77 7.77 -0.86
CA LEU A 81 -7.46 7.04 0.20
C LEU A 81 -7.10 7.52 1.59
N LEU A 82 -5.90 8.07 1.74
CA LEU A 82 -5.43 8.67 3.00
C LEU A 82 -5.88 10.12 3.17
N GLY A 83 -6.55 10.70 2.18
CA GLY A 83 -7.00 12.09 2.23
C GLY A 83 -5.87 13.11 2.04
N ARG A 84 -4.84 12.73 1.33
CA ARG A 84 -3.65 13.60 1.13
C ARG A 84 -3.52 14.08 -0.29
#